data_943056e76604a2d24db36c6b6cfb36d7
#
_entry.id   943056e76604a2d24db36c6b6cfb36d7
#
_cell.length_a   1.000
_cell.length_b   1.000
_cell.length_c   1.000
_cell.angle_alpha   90.00
_cell.angle_beta   90.00
_cell.angle_gamma   90.00
#
_symmetry.space_group_name_H-M   'P 1'
#
loop_
_entity.id
_entity.type
_entity.pdbx_description
1 polymer ?
#
loop_
_entity_poly.entity_id
_entity_poly.type
_entity_poly.pdbx_seq_one_letter_code
_entity_poly.pdbx_strand_id
1 'polypeptide(L)'
;MKNLFGDNFGEKLINICINHQDINVIINKVKLTDKDPIEFWTQNLYNTVKKTLGVTSWLSEIDDLVVDIIQGSKRTLLNCISPHLYMHKDEILSWAKKYNIELKTKTFLNENDKLIAYSYYYYKAFPDKDKERQEMYLRSGIEIVENTFGTGVNILVINVNKLDKVNKDPNIKIKPASKNHIILHLGYTQSHDIIKPVLMLFGDKARSLNILGKCGGLTGQRSDIIVADSIFTDKTHELSLNVGELGLDTLKNATKCDIHKGPLLTVAGTILQNYELLNFYKHVMGCVGLEMEGFYYAAEVENSVKHRLVNSKFISRFFYYVSDLPLDPTQVLSQEG
;
A
#
# COMPACT_ATOMS: atom_id res chain seq x y z
N MET A 1 8.75 33.66 2.82
CA MET A 1 8.31 32.99 1.58
C MET A 1 9.05 33.48 0.34
N LYS A 2 9.19 34.77 0.08
CA LYS A 2 9.97 35.31 -1.08
C LYS A 2 11.38 34.71 -1.17
N ASN A 3 12.10 34.55 -0.06
CA ASN A 3 13.46 34.00 -0.03
C ASN A 3 13.57 32.50 -0.30
N LEU A 4 12.48 31.76 -0.21
CA LEU A 4 12.47 30.29 -0.42
C LEU A 4 12.04 29.91 -1.84
N PHE A 5 11.20 30.72 -2.50
CA PHE A 5 10.55 30.33 -3.76
C PHE A 5 10.72 31.32 -4.92
N GLY A 6 11.46 32.43 -4.74
CA GLY A 6 11.58 33.49 -5.72
C GLY A 6 10.30 34.34 -5.84
N ASP A 7 10.44 35.57 -6.38
CA ASP A 7 9.37 36.57 -6.37
C ASP A 7 8.08 36.18 -7.13
N ASN A 8 8.17 35.29 -8.12
CA ASN A 8 7.02 34.90 -8.94
C ASN A 8 6.35 33.56 -8.53
N PHE A 9 6.99 32.75 -7.71
CA PHE A 9 6.45 31.43 -7.32
C PHE A 9 5.37 31.56 -6.24
N GLY A 10 5.57 32.48 -5.29
CA GLY A 10 4.60 32.77 -4.24
C GLY A 10 3.26 33.29 -4.77
N GLU A 11 3.28 34.20 -5.76
CA GLU A 11 2.07 34.70 -6.42
C GLU A 11 1.36 33.63 -7.24
N LYS A 12 2.10 32.77 -7.94
CA LYS A 12 1.53 31.62 -8.67
C LYS A 12 0.88 30.62 -7.73
N LEU A 13 1.52 30.31 -6.59
CA LEU A 13 0.96 29.41 -5.58
C LEU A 13 -0.31 30.00 -4.95
N ILE A 14 -0.31 31.29 -4.63
CA ILE A 14 -1.48 32.00 -4.09
C ILE A 14 -2.61 32.03 -5.13
N ASN A 15 -2.33 32.27 -6.41
CA ASN A 15 -3.33 32.24 -7.46
C ASN A 15 -3.91 30.83 -7.68
N ILE A 16 -3.11 29.79 -7.59
CA ILE A 16 -3.58 28.40 -7.64
C ILE A 16 -4.51 28.12 -6.44
N CYS A 17 -4.15 28.56 -5.24
CA CYS A 17 -4.96 28.39 -4.04
C CYS A 17 -6.29 29.18 -4.08
N ILE A 18 -6.30 30.37 -4.68
CA ILE A 18 -7.50 31.21 -4.78
C ILE A 18 -8.47 30.68 -5.84
N ASN A 19 -7.97 30.14 -6.95
CA ASN A 19 -8.78 29.71 -8.08
C ASN A 19 -9.22 28.25 -8.04
N HIS A 20 -8.60 27.42 -7.19
CA HIS A 20 -8.95 26.01 -7.02
C HIS A 20 -9.37 25.75 -5.57
N GLN A 21 -10.69 25.81 -5.32
CA GLN A 21 -11.30 25.63 -4.00
C GLN A 21 -10.98 24.30 -3.30
N ASP A 22 -10.41 23.34 -4.01
CA ASP A 22 -10.13 21.99 -3.50
C ASP A 22 -8.66 21.76 -3.09
N ILE A 23 -7.79 22.76 -3.23
CA ILE A 23 -6.42 22.67 -2.72
C ILE A 23 -6.40 23.16 -1.27
N ASN A 24 -6.61 22.25 -0.35
CA ASN A 24 -6.25 22.48 1.05
C ASN A 24 -4.72 22.53 1.15
N VAL A 25 -4.15 23.71 0.96
CA VAL A 25 -2.79 23.96 1.43
C VAL A 25 -2.86 23.97 2.96
N ILE A 26 -2.66 22.82 3.55
CA ILE A 26 -2.36 22.72 4.96
C ILE A 26 -0.96 23.31 5.11
N ILE A 27 -0.92 24.64 5.30
CA ILE A 27 0.27 25.26 5.87
C ILE A 27 0.30 24.72 7.30
N ASN A 28 0.92 23.57 7.45
CA ASN A 28 1.28 23.11 8.77
C ASN A 28 2.04 24.25 9.41
N LYS A 29 1.44 24.89 10.41
CA LYS A 29 2.19 25.60 11.42
C LYS A 29 3.00 24.50 12.13
N VAL A 30 4.05 24.03 11.47
CA VAL A 30 5.10 23.31 12.11
C VAL A 30 5.63 24.33 13.10
N LYS A 31 5.17 24.30 14.35
CA LYS A 31 6.05 24.68 15.42
C LYS A 31 7.26 23.82 15.16
N LEU A 32 8.34 24.44 14.74
CA LEU A 32 9.66 23.84 14.76
C LEU A 32 9.90 23.44 16.24
N THR A 33 9.35 22.31 16.61
CA THR A 33 9.83 21.58 17.78
C THR A 33 11.17 21.05 17.32
N ASP A 34 12.19 21.13 18.14
CA ASP A 34 13.56 20.65 17.86
C ASP A 34 13.64 19.14 17.57
N LYS A 35 12.50 18.48 17.34
CA LYS A 35 12.40 17.04 17.06
C LYS A 35 12.21 16.79 15.57
N ASP A 36 13.01 15.88 15.05
CA ASP A 36 12.86 15.34 13.70
C ASP A 36 11.41 14.84 13.48
N PRO A 37 10.72 15.25 12.43
CA PRO A 37 9.38 14.76 12.07
C PRO A 37 9.29 13.22 12.03
N ILE A 38 10.33 12.56 11.57
CA ILE A 38 10.41 11.08 11.48
C ILE A 38 10.48 10.49 12.90
N GLU A 39 11.26 11.07 13.80
CA GLU A 39 11.35 10.60 15.20
C GLU A 39 9.99 10.66 15.90
N PHE A 40 9.29 11.78 15.76
CA PHE A 40 7.98 11.94 16.36
C PHE A 40 6.95 10.98 15.76
N TRP A 41 6.95 10.80 14.45
CA TRP A 41 6.10 9.86 13.76
C TRP A 41 6.37 8.41 14.21
N THR A 42 7.65 8.03 14.34
CA THR A 42 8.08 6.71 14.83
C THR A 42 7.59 6.46 16.25
N GLN A 43 7.68 7.48 17.12
CA GLN A 43 7.17 7.40 18.51
C GLN A 43 5.64 7.21 18.54
N ASN A 44 4.90 7.90 17.68
CA ASN A 44 3.45 7.72 17.54
C ASN A 44 3.10 6.32 17.06
N LEU A 45 3.83 5.79 16.08
CA LEU A 45 3.65 4.43 15.61
C LEU A 45 3.88 3.43 16.74
N TYR A 46 4.97 3.58 17.48
CA TYR A 46 5.31 2.74 18.64
C TYR A 46 4.17 2.71 19.66
N ASN A 47 3.69 3.89 20.06
CA ASN A 47 2.63 4.03 21.05
C ASN A 47 1.30 3.45 20.54
N THR A 48 1.00 3.63 19.24
CA THR A 48 -0.21 3.08 18.63
C THR A 48 -0.17 1.56 18.60
N VAL A 49 0.96 0.95 18.28
CA VAL A 49 1.12 -0.52 18.34
C VAL A 49 0.89 -1.04 19.73
N LYS A 50 1.51 -0.42 20.76
CA LYS A 50 1.28 -0.80 22.17
C LYS A 50 -0.20 -0.71 22.55
N LYS A 51 -0.86 0.40 22.21
CA LYS A 51 -2.29 0.60 22.45
C LYS A 51 -3.14 -0.49 21.77
N THR A 52 -2.84 -0.78 20.52
CA THR A 52 -3.58 -1.77 19.70
C THR A 52 -3.44 -3.19 20.25
N LEU A 53 -2.26 -3.53 20.80
CA LEU A 53 -2.00 -4.79 21.50
C LEU A 53 -2.59 -4.81 22.91
N GLY A 54 -2.77 -3.66 23.54
CA GLY A 54 -3.19 -3.54 24.94
C GLY A 54 -2.06 -3.85 25.93
N VAL A 55 -0.80 -3.55 25.57
CA VAL A 55 0.39 -3.86 26.37
C VAL A 55 1.04 -2.61 26.96
N THR A 56 1.64 -2.75 28.12
CA THR A 56 2.42 -1.68 28.79
C THR A 56 3.92 -1.89 28.69
N SER A 57 4.38 -3.14 28.53
CA SER A 57 5.78 -3.50 28.33
C SER A 57 6.39 -2.87 27.07
N TRP A 58 7.72 -2.91 26.96
CA TRP A 58 8.41 -2.53 25.74
C TRP A 58 8.11 -3.55 24.63
N LEU A 59 7.98 -3.10 23.39
CA LEU A 59 7.70 -4.01 22.26
C LEU A 59 8.80 -5.04 22.06
N SER A 60 10.05 -4.68 22.36
CA SER A 60 11.21 -5.59 22.33
C SER A 60 11.12 -6.75 23.34
N GLU A 61 10.39 -6.56 24.44
CA GLU A 61 10.20 -7.56 25.49
C GLU A 61 9.06 -8.55 25.21
N ILE A 62 8.32 -8.34 24.13
CA ILE A 62 7.23 -9.23 23.73
C ILE A 62 7.81 -10.32 22.81
N ASP A 63 8.09 -11.50 23.38
CA ASP A 63 8.76 -12.59 22.67
C ASP A 63 7.99 -13.06 21.43
N ASP A 64 6.67 -13.13 21.50
CA ASP A 64 5.78 -13.59 20.43
C ASP A 64 5.21 -12.47 19.57
N LEU A 65 5.80 -11.25 19.59
CA LEU A 65 5.43 -10.18 18.68
C LEU A 65 5.84 -10.54 17.25
N VAL A 66 4.86 -10.48 16.35
CA VAL A 66 5.08 -10.65 14.91
C VAL A 66 4.52 -9.44 14.19
N VAL A 67 5.33 -8.83 13.33
CA VAL A 67 4.94 -7.68 12.53
C VAL A 67 5.11 -7.98 11.05
N ASP A 68 4.02 -7.94 10.30
CA ASP A 68 4.04 -7.94 8.84
C ASP A 68 3.77 -6.54 8.31
N ILE A 69 4.47 -6.16 7.26
CA ILE A 69 4.32 -4.86 6.62
C ILE A 69 3.65 -5.07 5.27
N ILE A 70 2.60 -4.32 5.00
CA ILE A 70 1.92 -4.29 3.69
C ILE A 70 1.98 -2.85 3.16
N GLN A 71 2.55 -2.68 1.97
CA GLN A 71 2.50 -1.42 1.24
C GLN A 71 1.50 -1.56 0.09
N GLY A 72 0.58 -0.61 -0.03
CA GLY A 72 -0.44 -0.68 -1.08
C GLY A 72 -1.59 0.32 -0.91
N SER A 73 -2.68 0.09 -1.61
CA SER A 73 -3.87 0.94 -1.50
C SER A 73 -4.58 0.76 -0.16
N LYS A 74 -4.57 1.80 0.68
CA LYS A 74 -5.33 1.83 1.93
C LYS A 74 -6.80 1.50 1.73
N ARG A 75 -7.40 2.09 0.68
CA ARG A 75 -8.83 1.90 0.38
C ARG A 75 -9.12 0.45 0.03
N THR A 76 -8.28 -0.17 -0.79
CA THR A 76 -8.43 -1.58 -1.18
C THR A 76 -8.39 -2.48 0.05
N LEU A 77 -7.37 -2.32 0.89
CA LEU A 77 -7.25 -3.13 2.11
C LEU A 77 -8.45 -2.93 3.04
N LEU A 78 -8.81 -1.69 3.35
CA LEU A 78 -9.93 -1.40 4.23
C LEU A 78 -11.27 -1.95 3.70
N ASN A 79 -11.49 -1.93 2.39
CA ASN A 79 -12.69 -2.53 1.81
C ASN A 79 -12.73 -4.05 2.03
N CYS A 80 -11.59 -4.72 1.90
CA CYS A 80 -11.52 -6.17 2.12
C CYS A 80 -11.75 -6.60 3.57
N ILE A 81 -11.37 -5.75 4.54
CA ILE A 81 -11.42 -6.07 5.97
C ILE A 81 -12.45 -5.23 6.74
N SER A 82 -13.40 -4.59 6.06
CA SER A 82 -14.42 -3.72 6.66
C SER A 82 -15.56 -4.50 7.30
N PRO A 83 -15.65 -4.62 8.63
CA PRO A 83 -16.75 -5.35 9.26
C PRO A 83 -18.12 -4.73 8.94
N HIS A 84 -18.20 -3.39 8.94
CA HIS A 84 -19.43 -2.67 8.65
C HIS A 84 -19.95 -2.95 7.23
N LEU A 85 -19.06 -2.98 6.24
CA LEU A 85 -19.42 -3.27 4.85
C LEU A 85 -20.10 -4.63 4.71
N TYR A 86 -19.51 -5.67 5.33
CA TYR A 86 -20.03 -7.04 5.22
C TYR A 86 -21.22 -7.32 6.12
N MET A 87 -21.38 -6.59 7.22
CA MET A 87 -22.59 -6.63 8.05
C MET A 87 -23.80 -5.99 7.36
N HIS A 88 -23.58 -4.92 6.60
CA HIS A 88 -24.63 -4.16 5.90
C HIS A 88 -24.71 -4.48 4.41
N LYS A 89 -24.17 -5.63 3.99
CA LYS A 89 -24.12 -6.05 2.57
C LYS A 89 -25.48 -5.94 1.88
N ASP A 90 -26.51 -6.54 2.48
CA ASP A 90 -27.85 -6.62 1.88
C ASP A 90 -28.53 -5.24 1.82
N GLU A 91 -28.31 -4.41 2.83
CA GLU A 91 -28.78 -3.03 2.87
C GLU A 91 -28.18 -2.21 1.73
N ILE A 92 -26.85 -2.28 1.55
CA ILE A 92 -26.11 -1.55 0.51
C ILE A 92 -26.59 -1.99 -0.89
N LEU A 93 -26.70 -3.29 -1.12
CA LEU A 93 -27.13 -3.83 -2.42
C LEU A 93 -28.60 -3.47 -2.72
N SER A 94 -29.49 -3.55 -1.72
CA SER A 94 -30.89 -3.17 -1.86
C SER A 94 -31.07 -1.68 -2.14
N TRP A 95 -30.28 -0.84 -1.46
CA TRP A 95 -30.23 0.60 -1.69
C TRP A 95 -29.77 0.92 -3.11
N ALA A 96 -28.66 0.33 -3.55
CA ALA A 96 -28.11 0.54 -4.89
C ALA A 96 -29.13 0.16 -5.98
N LYS A 97 -29.85 -0.95 -5.80
CA LYS A 97 -30.91 -1.39 -6.70
C LYS A 97 -32.10 -0.42 -6.70
N LYS A 98 -32.55 0.01 -5.51
CA LYS A 98 -33.70 0.93 -5.36
C LYS A 98 -33.47 2.26 -6.07
N TYR A 99 -32.26 2.79 -6.00
CA TYR A 99 -31.90 4.09 -6.59
C TYR A 99 -31.24 3.99 -7.95
N ASN A 100 -31.22 2.79 -8.57
CA ASN A 100 -30.62 2.55 -9.89
C ASN A 100 -29.19 3.11 -10.02
N ILE A 101 -28.35 2.86 -9.01
CA ILE A 101 -26.99 3.37 -9.01
C ILE A 101 -26.20 2.75 -10.18
N GLU A 102 -25.84 3.59 -11.15
CA GLU A 102 -25.01 3.18 -12.28
C GLU A 102 -23.52 3.18 -11.89
N LEU A 103 -22.84 2.07 -12.15
CA LEU A 103 -21.40 1.95 -11.95
C LEU A 103 -20.68 2.26 -13.26
N LYS A 104 -19.59 3.01 -13.18
CA LYS A 104 -18.74 3.30 -14.35
C LYS A 104 -18.21 2.04 -15.00
N THR A 105 -17.81 1.06 -14.20
CA THR A 105 -17.37 -0.24 -14.65
C THR A 105 -18.57 -1.19 -14.69
N LYS A 106 -18.77 -1.86 -15.82
CA LYS A 106 -19.85 -2.84 -16.02
C LYS A 106 -19.42 -4.27 -15.75
N THR A 107 -18.11 -4.52 -15.75
CA THR A 107 -17.53 -5.86 -15.58
C THR A 107 -16.95 -6.00 -14.18
N PHE A 108 -17.45 -6.96 -13.42
CA PHE A 108 -16.98 -7.30 -12.08
C PHE A 108 -16.62 -8.78 -12.05
N LEU A 109 -15.54 -9.11 -11.34
CA LEU A 109 -15.09 -10.48 -11.20
C LEU A 109 -16.02 -11.31 -10.31
N ASN A 110 -16.62 -10.65 -9.30
CA ASN A 110 -17.52 -11.30 -8.34
C ASN A 110 -18.48 -10.29 -7.68
N GLU A 111 -19.41 -10.80 -6.88
CA GLU A 111 -20.41 -9.97 -6.17
C GLU A 111 -19.79 -9.06 -5.09
N ASN A 112 -18.64 -9.42 -4.51
CA ASN A 112 -17.96 -8.56 -3.54
C ASN A 112 -17.39 -7.31 -4.20
N ASP A 113 -16.91 -7.41 -5.44
CA ASP A 113 -16.43 -6.24 -6.18
C ASP A 113 -17.56 -5.25 -6.44
N LYS A 114 -18.78 -5.74 -6.76
CA LYS A 114 -19.96 -4.91 -6.89
C LYS A 114 -20.34 -4.25 -5.55
N LEU A 115 -20.32 -5.02 -4.47
CA LEU A 115 -20.58 -4.52 -3.13
C LEU A 115 -19.62 -3.37 -2.77
N ILE A 116 -18.33 -3.56 -3.01
CA ILE A 116 -17.31 -2.53 -2.77
C ILE A 116 -17.58 -1.28 -3.62
N ALA A 117 -17.91 -1.44 -4.89
CA ALA A 117 -18.23 -0.31 -5.77
C ALA A 117 -19.49 0.45 -5.31
N TYR A 118 -20.57 -0.24 -4.95
CA TYR A 118 -21.78 0.38 -4.43
C TYR A 118 -21.55 1.02 -3.07
N SER A 119 -20.70 0.46 -2.22
CA SER A 119 -20.41 1.00 -0.89
C SER A 119 -19.85 2.42 -0.94
N TYR A 120 -19.06 2.75 -1.97
CA TYR A 120 -18.55 4.10 -2.18
C TYR A 120 -19.67 5.13 -2.29
N TYR A 121 -20.69 4.84 -3.09
CA TYR A 121 -21.84 5.73 -3.27
C TYR A 121 -22.75 5.73 -2.04
N TYR A 122 -22.92 4.57 -1.39
CA TYR A 122 -23.69 4.42 -0.18
C TYR A 122 -23.16 5.30 0.96
N TYR A 123 -21.87 5.19 1.28
CA TYR A 123 -21.27 5.99 2.36
C TYR A 123 -21.20 7.48 2.03
N LYS A 124 -21.12 7.84 0.75
CA LYS A 124 -21.26 9.23 0.32
C LYS A 124 -22.68 9.77 0.53
N ALA A 125 -23.69 8.94 0.32
CA ALA A 125 -25.08 9.31 0.53
C ALA A 125 -25.47 9.32 2.02
N PHE A 126 -24.80 8.52 2.85
CA PHE A 126 -25.08 8.35 4.28
C PHE A 126 -23.83 8.61 5.13
N PRO A 127 -23.47 9.88 5.39
CA PRO A 127 -22.25 10.22 6.16
C PRO A 127 -22.25 9.64 7.59
N ASP A 128 -23.41 9.47 8.22
CA ASP A 128 -23.50 8.87 9.55
C ASP A 128 -23.13 7.37 9.52
N LYS A 129 -23.51 6.67 8.45
CA LYS A 129 -23.07 5.28 8.24
C LYS A 129 -21.56 5.18 8.00
N ASP A 130 -20.97 6.20 7.38
CA ASP A 130 -19.52 6.26 7.25
C ASP A 130 -18.83 6.45 8.61
N LYS A 131 -19.38 7.28 9.50
CA LYS A 131 -18.90 7.42 10.88
C LYS A 131 -19.01 6.11 11.66
N GLU A 132 -20.16 5.42 11.59
CA GLU A 132 -20.33 4.10 12.19
C GLU A 132 -19.25 3.11 11.69
N ARG A 133 -18.95 3.14 10.38
CA ARG A 133 -17.89 2.34 9.78
C ARG A 133 -16.51 2.66 10.37
N GLN A 134 -16.17 3.94 10.53
CA GLN A 134 -14.91 4.37 11.12
C GLN A 134 -14.76 3.91 12.57
N GLU A 135 -15.82 4.07 13.38
CA GLU A 135 -15.83 3.58 14.76
C GLU A 135 -15.68 2.06 14.83
N MET A 136 -16.29 1.34 13.91
CA MET A 136 -16.20 -0.12 13.85
C MET A 136 -14.79 -0.59 13.51
N TYR A 137 -14.03 0.15 12.68
CA TYR A 137 -12.61 -0.15 12.47
C TYR A 137 -11.84 -0.15 13.80
N LEU A 138 -12.00 0.89 14.61
CA LEU A 138 -11.33 1.00 15.91
C LEU A 138 -11.69 -0.18 16.83
N ARG A 139 -12.99 -0.51 16.94
CA ARG A 139 -13.45 -1.67 17.74
C ARG A 139 -12.90 -2.99 17.22
N SER A 140 -12.64 -3.10 15.93
CA SER A 140 -12.08 -4.29 15.28
C SER A 140 -10.56 -4.37 15.34
N GLY A 141 -9.91 -3.45 16.05
CA GLY A 141 -8.45 -3.43 16.22
C GLY A 141 -7.69 -2.85 15.04
N ILE A 142 -8.33 -1.95 14.28
CA ILE A 142 -7.69 -1.17 13.21
C ILE A 142 -7.54 0.27 13.70
N GLU A 143 -6.32 0.69 13.95
CA GLU A 143 -5.98 2.05 14.38
C GLU A 143 -5.27 2.79 13.24
N ILE A 144 -5.40 4.11 13.21
CA ILE A 144 -4.78 4.95 12.18
C ILE A 144 -3.72 5.82 12.87
N VAL A 145 -2.49 5.76 12.38
CA VAL A 145 -1.45 6.75 12.68
C VAL A 145 -1.50 7.79 11.58
N GLU A 146 -2.04 8.95 11.90
CA GLU A 146 -2.16 10.03 10.94
C GLU A 146 -0.80 10.69 10.65
N ASN A 147 -0.70 11.24 9.45
CA ASN A 147 0.45 12.06 9.04
C ASN A 147 0.40 13.43 9.74
N THR A 148 0.75 13.48 11.01
CA THR A 148 0.69 14.71 11.78
C THR A 148 1.87 15.66 11.52
N PHE A 149 2.95 15.24 10.81
CA PHE A 149 4.22 15.99 10.72
C PHE A 149 4.86 16.06 9.32
N GLY A 150 4.07 16.00 8.26
CA GLY A 150 4.62 16.22 6.93
C GLY A 150 5.41 15.05 6.33
N THR A 151 5.35 13.85 6.93
CA THR A 151 5.96 12.64 6.34
C THR A 151 5.19 12.14 5.10
N GLY A 152 3.96 12.61 4.87
CA GLY A 152 3.09 12.14 3.79
C GLY A 152 2.51 10.74 4.02
N VAL A 153 2.84 10.06 5.13
CA VAL A 153 2.54 8.65 5.34
C VAL A 153 1.53 8.44 6.47
N ASN A 154 0.37 7.90 6.10
CA ASN A 154 -0.58 7.35 7.06
C ASN A 154 -0.36 5.85 7.19
N ILE A 155 -0.27 5.34 8.41
CA ILE A 155 -0.18 3.91 8.68
C ILE A 155 -1.47 3.42 9.32
N LEU A 156 -1.94 2.24 8.87
CA LEU A 156 -2.90 1.46 9.64
C LEU A 156 -2.12 0.46 10.49
N VAL A 157 -2.46 0.41 11.77
CA VAL A 157 -2.00 -0.62 12.70
C VAL A 157 -3.16 -1.58 12.92
N ILE A 158 -3.00 -2.83 12.51
CA ILE A 158 -4.07 -3.82 12.47
C ILE A 158 -3.71 -4.97 13.41
N ASN A 159 -4.52 -5.21 14.44
CA ASN A 159 -4.40 -6.39 15.30
C ASN A 159 -5.04 -7.59 14.61
N VAL A 160 -4.23 -8.51 14.12
CA VAL A 160 -4.67 -9.67 13.34
C VAL A 160 -5.57 -10.59 14.16
N ASN A 161 -5.32 -10.72 15.46
CA ASN A 161 -6.12 -11.56 16.37
C ASN A 161 -7.52 -11.01 16.61
N LYS A 162 -7.70 -9.68 16.57
CA LYS A 162 -9.02 -9.05 16.62
C LYS A 162 -9.72 -9.14 15.27
N LEU A 163 -8.99 -8.92 14.18
CA LEU A 163 -9.51 -8.95 12.82
C LEU A 163 -10.00 -10.34 12.39
N ASP A 164 -9.37 -11.41 12.89
CA ASP A 164 -9.81 -12.78 12.58
C ASP A 164 -11.25 -13.07 13.03
N LYS A 165 -11.72 -12.39 14.08
CA LYS A 165 -13.03 -12.59 14.71
C LYS A 165 -14.15 -11.73 14.11
N VAL A 166 -13.88 -10.88 13.10
CA VAL A 166 -14.87 -9.95 12.56
C VAL A 166 -15.29 -10.35 11.14
N ASN A 167 -16.45 -9.82 10.73
CA ASN A 167 -16.90 -9.95 9.35
C ASN A 167 -15.94 -9.26 8.40
N LYS A 168 -15.59 -9.94 7.33
CA LYS A 168 -14.67 -9.47 6.29
C LYS A 168 -14.97 -10.16 4.98
N ASP A 169 -14.27 -9.81 3.92
CA ASP A 169 -14.38 -10.51 2.63
C ASP A 169 -14.21 -12.02 2.85
N PRO A 170 -15.18 -12.85 2.45
CA PRO A 170 -15.13 -14.30 2.66
C PRO A 170 -13.95 -14.98 1.94
N ASN A 171 -13.37 -14.33 0.93
CA ASN A 171 -12.17 -14.82 0.26
C ASN A 171 -10.88 -14.55 1.06
N ILE A 172 -10.94 -13.65 2.05
CA ILE A 172 -9.80 -13.32 2.91
C ILE A 172 -9.73 -14.28 4.11
N LYS A 173 -8.77 -15.18 4.05
CA LYS A 173 -8.46 -16.08 5.16
C LYS A 173 -7.32 -15.48 5.98
N ILE A 174 -7.61 -15.06 7.19
CA ILE A 174 -6.64 -14.51 8.13
C ILE A 174 -6.34 -15.57 9.17
N LYS A 175 -5.05 -15.86 9.36
CA LYS A 175 -4.58 -16.75 10.44
C LYS A 175 -3.48 -16.01 11.21
N PRO A 176 -3.72 -15.64 12.47
CA PRO A 176 -2.68 -15.04 13.30
C PRO A 176 -1.46 -15.97 13.41
N ALA A 177 -0.26 -15.40 13.30
CA ALA A 177 0.98 -16.15 13.45
C ALA A 177 1.40 -16.33 14.92
N SER A 178 0.85 -15.46 15.80
CA SER A 178 1.12 -15.43 17.24
C SER A 178 -0.05 -14.80 17.98
N LYS A 179 0.05 -14.75 19.32
CA LYS A 179 -0.92 -14.00 20.15
C LYS A 179 -0.79 -12.47 19.98
N ASN A 180 0.38 -12.00 19.55
CA ASN A 180 0.70 -10.59 19.35
C ASN A 180 1.09 -10.34 17.88
N HIS A 181 0.15 -10.56 16.96
CA HIS A 181 0.37 -10.38 15.54
C HIS A 181 -0.23 -9.05 15.06
N ILE A 182 0.62 -8.19 14.51
CA ILE A 182 0.28 -6.88 13.94
C ILE A 182 0.57 -6.86 12.44
N ILE A 183 -0.32 -6.27 11.67
CA ILE A 183 -0.05 -5.82 10.31
C ILE A 183 0.07 -4.30 10.34
N LEU A 184 1.17 -3.79 9.79
CA LEU A 184 1.35 -2.38 9.47
C LEU A 184 1.06 -2.18 7.99
N HIS A 185 0.03 -1.42 7.68
CA HIS A 185 -0.26 -1.06 6.30
C HIS A 185 0.24 0.35 6.02
N LEU A 186 1.23 0.44 5.14
CA LEU A 186 1.74 1.70 4.58
C LEU A 186 0.91 2.04 3.33
N GLY A 187 0.38 3.25 3.28
CA GLY A 187 -0.22 3.77 2.05
C GLY A 187 0.80 3.86 0.92
N TYR A 188 0.34 4.09 -0.30
CA TYR A 188 1.24 4.44 -1.40
C TYR A 188 1.99 5.70 -1.03
N THR A 189 3.30 5.58 -0.90
CA THR A 189 4.18 6.70 -0.66
C THR A 189 5.41 6.51 -1.53
N GLN A 190 5.90 7.55 -2.12
CA GLN A 190 7.22 7.56 -2.76
C GLN A 190 8.36 7.56 -1.72
N SER A 191 8.01 7.35 -0.46
CA SER A 191 8.94 7.51 0.65
C SER A 191 9.42 6.14 1.14
N HIS A 192 10.37 5.57 0.41
CA HIS A 192 11.19 4.46 0.89
C HIS A 192 11.94 4.82 2.19
N ASP A 193 12.12 6.12 2.49
CA ASP A 193 12.76 6.61 3.72
C ASP A 193 12.03 6.18 5.00
N ILE A 194 10.74 5.84 4.90
CA ILE A 194 9.94 5.41 6.05
C ILE A 194 10.15 3.94 6.40
N ILE A 195 10.51 3.10 5.45
CA ILE A 195 10.66 1.67 5.75
C ILE A 195 11.82 1.41 6.71
N LYS A 196 12.90 2.18 6.61
CA LYS A 196 14.05 2.04 7.52
C LYS A 196 13.70 2.28 8.98
N PRO A 197 13.08 3.40 9.38
CA PRO A 197 12.60 3.60 10.74
C PRO A 197 11.66 2.51 11.24
N VAL A 198 10.79 1.98 10.37
CA VAL A 198 9.89 0.87 10.73
C VAL A 198 10.68 -0.41 11.00
N LEU A 199 11.63 -0.76 10.14
CA LEU A 199 12.49 -1.94 10.35
C LEU A 199 13.36 -1.79 11.59
N MET A 200 13.90 -0.60 11.84
CA MET A 200 14.65 -0.32 13.08
C MET A 200 13.78 -0.43 14.34
N LEU A 201 12.52 0.01 14.27
CA LEU A 201 11.60 -0.02 15.41
C LEU A 201 11.23 -1.42 15.84
N PHE A 202 11.04 -2.33 14.88
CA PHE A 202 10.55 -3.68 15.15
C PHE A 202 11.65 -4.75 15.11
N GLY A 203 12.77 -4.47 14.46
CA GLY A 203 13.93 -5.37 14.43
C GLY A 203 13.58 -6.77 13.95
N ASP A 204 13.98 -7.78 14.74
CA ASP A 204 13.74 -9.20 14.49
C ASP A 204 12.26 -9.62 14.60
N LYS A 205 11.40 -8.77 15.18
CA LYS A 205 9.94 -8.97 15.20
C LYS A 205 9.28 -8.68 13.85
N ALA A 206 9.94 -7.88 12.99
CA ALA A 206 9.50 -7.68 11.62
C ALA A 206 9.76 -8.94 10.78
N ARG A 207 8.68 -9.56 10.28
CA ARG A 207 8.73 -10.83 9.57
C ARG A 207 8.74 -10.66 8.06
N SER A 208 7.93 -9.74 7.55
CA SER A 208 7.77 -9.58 6.10
C SER A 208 7.44 -8.16 5.67
N LEU A 209 7.83 -7.85 4.42
CA LEU A 209 7.35 -6.72 3.63
C LEU A 209 6.64 -7.25 2.39
N ASN A 210 5.38 -6.87 2.22
CA ASN A 210 4.54 -7.26 1.10
C ASN A 210 4.10 -6.01 0.35
N ILE A 211 4.49 -5.86 -0.91
CA ILE A 211 4.07 -4.75 -1.78
C ILE A 211 2.95 -5.23 -2.67
N LEU A 212 1.85 -4.49 -2.69
CA LEU A 212 0.68 -4.70 -3.54
C LEU A 212 0.49 -3.46 -4.39
N GLY A 213 1.13 -3.42 -5.55
CA GLY A 213 1.22 -2.26 -6.41
C GLY A 213 0.56 -2.41 -7.76
N LYS A 214 0.79 -1.40 -8.61
CA LYS A 214 0.52 -1.44 -10.05
C LYS A 214 1.82 -1.28 -10.82
N CYS A 215 1.89 -1.83 -12.01
CA CYS A 215 3.07 -1.73 -12.85
C CYS A 215 2.69 -1.61 -14.34
N GLY A 216 3.63 -1.12 -15.14
CA GLY A 216 3.59 -1.29 -16.58
C GLY A 216 4.07 -2.70 -16.93
N GLY A 217 3.26 -3.47 -17.66
CA GLY A 217 3.61 -4.81 -18.11
C GLY A 217 4.53 -4.76 -19.33
N LEU A 218 5.69 -5.43 -19.25
CA LEU A 218 6.50 -5.72 -20.43
C LEU A 218 6.12 -7.07 -21.04
N THR A 219 5.48 -7.93 -20.24
CA THR A 219 4.87 -9.19 -20.66
C THR A 219 3.41 -9.25 -20.19
N GLY A 220 2.60 -10.13 -20.78
CA GLY A 220 1.19 -10.29 -20.42
C GLY A 220 0.29 -9.20 -20.96
N GLN A 221 -0.87 -9.06 -20.33
CA GLN A 221 -1.92 -8.10 -20.68
C GLN A 221 -2.41 -7.33 -19.46
N ARG A 222 -3.21 -6.30 -19.66
CA ARG A 222 -3.82 -5.54 -18.53
C ARG A 222 -4.60 -6.48 -17.63
N SER A 223 -4.52 -6.21 -16.32
CA SER A 223 -5.08 -6.99 -15.24
C SER A 223 -4.34 -8.28 -14.89
N ASP A 224 -3.33 -8.69 -15.63
CA ASP A 224 -2.45 -9.79 -15.23
C ASP A 224 -1.68 -9.42 -13.96
N ILE A 225 -1.18 -10.43 -13.26
CA ILE A 225 -0.42 -10.28 -12.03
C ILE A 225 1.06 -10.56 -12.30
N ILE A 226 1.91 -9.65 -11.87
CA ILE A 226 3.36 -9.84 -11.86
C ILE A 226 3.82 -10.14 -10.43
N VAL A 227 4.64 -11.19 -10.29
CA VAL A 227 5.32 -11.58 -9.06
C VAL A 227 6.81 -11.39 -9.27
N ALA A 228 7.39 -10.40 -8.61
CA ALA A 228 8.83 -10.18 -8.70
C ALA A 228 9.61 -11.25 -7.94
N ASP A 229 10.65 -11.80 -8.55
CA ASP A 229 11.67 -12.63 -7.88
C ASP A 229 13.00 -11.86 -7.72
N SER A 230 13.21 -10.86 -8.52
CA SER A 230 14.29 -9.89 -8.38
C SER A 230 13.85 -8.52 -8.88
N ILE A 231 14.64 -7.50 -8.56
CA ILE A 231 14.34 -6.14 -8.95
C ILE A 231 15.62 -5.41 -9.36
N PHE A 232 15.50 -4.62 -10.43
CA PHE A 232 16.60 -3.85 -11.02
C PHE A 232 16.36 -2.36 -10.92
N THR A 233 17.42 -1.58 -11.06
CA THR A 233 17.37 -0.18 -11.44
C THR A 233 17.94 0.02 -12.85
N ASP A 234 17.80 1.22 -13.37
CA ASP A 234 18.49 1.69 -14.60
C ASP A 234 20.02 1.58 -14.52
N LYS A 235 20.57 1.46 -13.31
CA LYS A 235 22.02 1.25 -13.04
C LYS A 235 22.44 -0.22 -13.04
N THR A 236 21.58 -1.12 -13.51
CA THR A 236 21.84 -2.56 -13.63
C THR A 236 22.23 -3.28 -12.33
N HIS A 237 21.89 -2.72 -11.19
CA HIS A 237 22.02 -3.40 -9.91
C HIS A 237 20.79 -4.29 -9.66
N GLU A 238 21.04 -5.58 -9.46
CA GLU A 238 19.97 -6.57 -9.19
C GLU A 238 19.91 -6.91 -7.71
N LEU A 239 18.70 -6.91 -7.17
CA LEU A 239 18.39 -7.39 -5.83
C LEU A 239 17.46 -8.58 -5.93
N SER A 240 17.86 -9.72 -5.38
CA SER A 240 17.01 -10.90 -5.26
C SER A 240 16.01 -10.74 -4.11
N LEU A 241 14.78 -11.18 -4.31
CA LEU A 241 13.72 -11.10 -3.31
C LEU A 241 13.51 -12.46 -2.63
N ASN A 242 13.49 -12.48 -1.31
CA ASN A 242 13.10 -13.67 -0.55
C ASN A 242 11.57 -13.76 -0.49
N VAL A 243 10.94 -14.41 -1.46
CA VAL A 243 9.48 -14.55 -1.51
C VAL A 243 8.92 -15.58 -0.52
N GLY A 244 9.76 -16.32 0.20
CA GLY A 244 9.37 -17.38 1.12
C GLY A 244 8.73 -18.57 0.39
N GLU A 245 7.86 -19.30 1.09
CA GLU A 245 7.22 -20.52 0.60
C GLU A 245 5.99 -20.27 -0.32
N LEU A 246 5.77 -19.04 -0.76
CA LEU A 246 4.62 -18.74 -1.61
C LEU A 246 4.81 -19.35 -3.01
N GLY A 247 4.18 -20.47 -3.25
CA GLY A 247 4.17 -21.15 -4.55
C GLY A 247 3.27 -20.42 -5.57
N LEU A 248 3.69 -20.40 -6.84
CA LEU A 248 2.88 -19.87 -7.94
C LEU A 248 1.53 -20.58 -8.05
N ASP A 249 1.46 -21.86 -7.74
CA ASP A 249 0.22 -22.64 -7.79
C ASP A 249 -0.81 -22.16 -6.76
N THR A 250 -0.35 -21.69 -5.59
CA THR A 250 -1.25 -21.08 -4.61
C THR A 250 -1.88 -19.81 -5.15
N LEU A 251 -1.10 -18.99 -5.87
CA LEU A 251 -1.60 -17.77 -6.50
C LEU A 251 -2.52 -18.07 -7.68
N LYS A 252 -2.17 -19.02 -8.55
CA LYS A 252 -3.02 -19.44 -9.69
C LYS A 252 -4.39 -19.93 -9.25
N ASN A 253 -4.45 -20.62 -8.10
CA ASN A 253 -5.72 -21.08 -7.53
C ASN A 253 -6.54 -19.93 -6.91
N ALA A 254 -5.92 -18.80 -6.59
CA ALA A 254 -6.56 -17.66 -5.97
C ALA A 254 -7.10 -16.61 -6.96
N THR A 255 -6.68 -16.65 -8.22
CA THR A 255 -7.07 -15.66 -9.24
C THR A 255 -7.39 -16.33 -10.57
N LYS A 256 -8.18 -15.63 -11.41
CA LYS A 256 -8.43 -15.99 -12.82
C LYS A 256 -7.49 -15.26 -13.78
N CYS A 257 -6.69 -14.33 -13.27
CA CYS A 257 -5.72 -13.58 -14.07
C CYS A 257 -4.47 -14.42 -14.29
N ASP A 258 -3.81 -14.21 -15.41
CA ASP A 258 -2.53 -14.83 -15.69
C ASP A 258 -1.45 -14.24 -14.73
N ILE A 259 -0.51 -15.10 -14.36
CA ILE A 259 0.57 -14.73 -13.44
C ILE A 259 1.90 -14.86 -14.13
N HIS A 260 2.65 -13.77 -14.18
CA HIS A 260 3.99 -13.69 -14.71
C HIS A 260 5.00 -13.52 -13.57
N LYS A 261 5.98 -14.41 -13.49
CA LYS A 261 7.05 -14.31 -12.53
C LYS A 261 8.36 -13.94 -13.22
N GLY A 262 9.10 -13.00 -12.64
CA GLY A 262 10.39 -12.60 -13.18
C GLY A 262 10.91 -11.28 -12.60
N PRO A 263 12.00 -10.78 -13.14
CA PRO A 263 12.60 -9.53 -12.74
C PRO A 263 11.71 -8.33 -13.02
N LEU A 264 11.69 -7.37 -12.10
CA LEU A 264 11.06 -6.06 -12.28
C LEU A 264 12.09 -4.96 -12.41
N LEU A 265 11.77 -3.93 -13.19
CA LEU A 265 12.58 -2.74 -13.33
C LEU A 265 11.96 -1.58 -12.55
N THR A 266 12.70 -1.01 -11.62
CA THR A 266 12.34 0.28 -11.01
C THR A 266 12.90 1.41 -11.87
N VAL A 267 12.02 2.28 -12.38
CA VAL A 267 12.37 3.36 -13.29
C VAL A 267 12.11 4.74 -12.67
N ALA A 268 12.95 5.70 -12.99
CA ALA A 268 12.60 7.11 -12.89
C ALA A 268 11.65 7.46 -14.05
N GLY A 269 10.55 8.16 -13.78
CA GLY A 269 9.39 8.32 -14.67
C GLY A 269 9.64 8.68 -16.15
N THR A 270 10.78 9.26 -16.50
CA THR A 270 11.13 9.63 -17.87
C THR A 270 11.52 8.46 -18.78
N ILE A 271 11.93 7.31 -18.22
CA ILE A 271 12.32 6.11 -18.99
C ILE A 271 11.12 5.42 -19.62
N LEU A 272 9.93 5.62 -19.07
CA LEU A 272 8.69 5.01 -19.55
C LEU A 272 8.35 5.32 -21.02
N GLN A 273 8.97 6.31 -21.63
CA GLN A 273 8.74 6.73 -23.01
C GLN A 273 9.82 6.26 -24.00
N ASN A 274 10.90 5.62 -23.51
CA ASN A 274 11.99 5.15 -24.37
C ASN A 274 11.73 3.69 -24.79
N TYR A 275 11.14 3.53 -25.98
CA TYR A 275 10.75 2.24 -26.53
C TYR A 275 11.92 1.27 -26.72
N GLU A 276 13.08 1.77 -27.18
CA GLU A 276 14.28 0.94 -27.40
C GLU A 276 14.81 0.42 -26.06
N LEU A 277 14.85 1.27 -25.06
CA LEU A 277 15.32 0.90 -23.73
C LEU A 277 14.37 -0.11 -23.05
N LEU A 278 13.06 0.05 -23.22
CA LEU A 278 12.07 -0.90 -22.71
C LEU A 278 12.21 -2.27 -23.38
N ASN A 279 12.45 -2.30 -24.69
CA ASN A 279 12.74 -3.55 -25.40
C ASN A 279 14.05 -4.22 -24.93
N PHE A 280 15.09 -3.43 -24.65
CA PHE A 280 16.32 -3.96 -24.06
C PHE A 280 16.03 -4.63 -22.70
N TYR A 281 15.32 -3.97 -21.80
CA TYR A 281 14.97 -4.56 -20.51
C TYR A 281 14.11 -5.81 -20.63
N LYS A 282 13.15 -5.81 -21.56
CA LYS A 282 12.33 -6.99 -21.83
C LYS A 282 13.12 -8.16 -22.38
N HIS A 283 13.89 -7.95 -23.46
CA HIS A 283 14.45 -9.04 -24.26
C HIS A 283 15.86 -9.42 -23.85
N VAL A 284 16.63 -8.50 -23.28
CA VAL A 284 18.02 -8.75 -22.84
C VAL A 284 18.06 -9.03 -21.35
N MET A 285 17.39 -8.20 -20.54
CA MET A 285 17.38 -8.35 -19.08
C MET A 285 16.27 -9.28 -18.57
N GLY A 286 15.33 -9.68 -19.43
CA GLY A 286 14.24 -10.58 -19.04
C GLY A 286 13.18 -9.96 -18.13
N CYS A 287 13.14 -8.62 -18.01
CA CYS A 287 12.18 -7.94 -17.15
C CYS A 287 10.74 -8.19 -17.61
N VAL A 288 9.88 -8.56 -16.68
CA VAL A 288 8.46 -8.84 -16.95
C VAL A 288 7.58 -7.60 -16.79
N GLY A 289 8.06 -6.58 -16.08
CA GLY A 289 7.34 -5.32 -15.87
C GLY A 289 8.23 -4.24 -15.30
N LEU A 290 7.67 -3.06 -15.12
CA LEU A 290 8.34 -1.90 -14.56
C LEU A 290 7.44 -1.12 -13.60
N GLU A 291 8.05 -0.54 -12.58
CA GLU A 291 7.42 0.25 -11.54
C GLU A 291 8.37 1.35 -11.04
N MET A 292 8.07 2.09 -9.98
CA MET A 292 8.81 3.31 -9.65
C MET A 292 9.49 3.33 -8.27
N GLU A 293 9.24 2.34 -7.39
CA GLU A 293 9.64 2.44 -5.97
C GLU A 293 10.23 1.16 -5.38
N GLY A 294 9.92 0.00 -5.95
CA GLY A 294 10.18 -1.29 -5.35
C GLY A 294 11.65 -1.56 -5.04
N PHE A 295 12.57 -1.11 -5.92
CA PHE A 295 14.00 -1.28 -5.70
C PHE A 295 14.46 -0.63 -4.38
N TYR A 296 13.95 0.55 -4.06
CA TYR A 296 14.37 1.28 -2.86
C TYR A 296 13.91 0.57 -1.59
N TYR A 297 12.72 -0.05 -1.62
CA TYR A 297 12.24 -0.90 -0.53
C TYR A 297 13.09 -2.16 -0.39
N ALA A 298 13.41 -2.82 -1.51
CA ALA A 298 14.25 -4.02 -1.52
C ALA A 298 15.66 -3.73 -1.01
N ALA A 299 16.25 -2.60 -1.43
CA ALA A 299 17.58 -2.17 -1.00
C ALA A 299 17.64 -1.92 0.52
N GLU A 300 16.61 -1.28 1.09
CA GLU A 300 16.59 -1.02 2.52
C GLU A 300 16.39 -2.32 3.33
N VAL A 301 15.59 -3.27 2.82
CA VAL A 301 15.48 -4.60 3.44
C VAL A 301 16.82 -5.33 3.37
N GLU A 302 17.47 -5.35 2.20
CA GLU A 302 18.79 -5.99 2.06
C GLU A 302 19.83 -5.39 3.01
N ASN A 303 19.88 -4.06 3.11
CA ASN A 303 20.74 -3.36 4.06
C ASN A 303 20.41 -3.74 5.52
N SER A 304 19.14 -3.78 5.87
CA SER A 304 18.68 -4.15 7.21
C SER A 304 19.05 -5.59 7.57
N VAL A 305 18.98 -6.52 6.62
CA VAL A 305 19.43 -7.91 6.79
C VAL A 305 20.98 -7.97 6.95
N LYS A 306 21.72 -7.27 6.09
CA LYS A 306 23.20 -7.22 6.15
C LYS A 306 23.71 -6.68 7.49
N HIS A 307 23.03 -5.67 8.02
CA HIS A 307 23.35 -5.07 9.33
C HIS A 307 22.71 -5.79 10.52
N ARG A 308 22.03 -6.91 10.29
CA ARG A 308 21.36 -7.70 11.34
C ARG A 308 20.32 -6.90 12.13
N LEU A 309 19.70 -5.90 11.52
CA LEU A 309 18.59 -5.15 12.09
C LEU A 309 17.31 -5.98 12.05
N VAL A 310 17.16 -6.82 11.03
CA VAL A 310 16.07 -7.77 10.90
C VAL A 310 16.61 -9.19 10.66
N ASN A 311 15.74 -10.19 10.82
CA ASN A 311 16.13 -11.60 10.65
C ASN A 311 16.58 -11.87 9.21
N SER A 312 17.59 -12.73 9.03
CA SER A 312 18.08 -13.16 7.71
C SER A 312 17.03 -13.90 6.86
N LYS A 313 15.96 -14.40 7.50
CA LYS A 313 14.81 -15.04 6.84
C LYS A 313 13.68 -14.05 6.54
N PHE A 314 13.93 -12.74 6.65
CA PHE A 314 12.93 -11.72 6.34
C PHE A 314 12.36 -11.94 4.94
N ILE A 315 11.03 -11.88 4.82
CA ILE A 315 10.32 -12.20 3.59
C ILE A 315 9.99 -10.92 2.85
N SER A 316 10.28 -10.87 1.55
CA SER A 316 9.96 -9.74 0.67
C SER A 316 9.14 -10.22 -0.52
N ARG A 317 7.86 -9.86 -0.58
CA ARG A 317 6.93 -10.25 -1.64
C ARG A 317 6.42 -9.02 -2.37
N PHE A 318 6.73 -8.90 -3.63
CA PHE A 318 6.35 -7.78 -4.43
C PHE A 318 5.41 -8.25 -5.54
N PHE A 319 4.14 -7.87 -5.42
CA PHE A 319 3.05 -8.21 -6.33
C PHE A 319 2.53 -6.96 -7.00
N TYR A 320 2.32 -7.04 -8.29
CA TYR A 320 1.80 -5.93 -9.06
C TYR A 320 0.73 -6.42 -10.02
N TYR A 321 -0.33 -5.64 -10.19
CA TYR A 321 -1.21 -5.85 -11.32
C TYR A 321 -0.76 -4.97 -12.49
N VAL A 322 -0.91 -5.49 -13.70
CA VAL A 322 -0.58 -4.76 -14.92
C VAL A 322 -1.66 -3.71 -15.19
N SER A 323 -1.31 -2.44 -15.01
CA SER A 323 -2.21 -1.31 -15.26
C SER A 323 -2.18 -0.80 -16.70
N ASP A 324 -1.02 -0.88 -17.32
CA ASP A 324 -0.73 -0.38 -18.67
C ASP A 324 0.34 -1.23 -19.35
N LEU A 325 0.46 -1.10 -20.66
CA LEU A 325 1.43 -1.81 -21.48
C LEU A 325 2.34 -0.79 -22.18
N PRO A 326 3.49 -0.44 -21.61
CA PRO A 326 4.35 0.62 -22.12
C PRO A 326 4.94 0.36 -23.53
N LEU A 327 4.95 -0.89 -23.97
CA LEU A 327 5.37 -1.28 -25.32
C LEU A 327 4.23 -1.28 -26.33
N ASP A 328 2.99 -1.05 -25.91
CA ASP A 328 1.85 -0.93 -26.83
C ASP A 328 1.69 0.53 -27.29
N PRO A 329 1.96 0.84 -28.57
CA PRO A 329 1.90 2.22 -29.07
C PRO A 329 0.47 2.79 -29.10
N THR A 330 -0.55 1.96 -28.92
CA THR A 330 -1.96 2.38 -28.91
C THR A 330 -2.44 2.83 -27.53
N GLN A 331 -1.65 2.59 -26.48
CA GLN A 331 -2.00 2.95 -25.09
C GLN A 331 -1.35 4.24 -24.67
N VAL A 332 -2.16 5.13 -24.09
CA VAL A 332 -1.66 6.32 -23.39
C VAL A 332 -1.24 5.88 -22.00
N LEU A 333 0.02 6.19 -21.60
CA LEU A 333 0.53 5.96 -20.24
C LEU A 333 -0.36 6.69 -19.26
N SER A 334 -0.71 6.03 -18.16
CA SER A 334 -1.56 6.55 -17.07
C SER A 334 -3.08 6.61 -17.33
N GLN A 335 -3.65 5.78 -18.17
CA GLN A 335 -5.10 5.58 -18.11
C GLN A 335 -5.46 4.90 -16.78
N GLU A 336 -6.44 5.49 -16.08
CA GLU A 336 -7.03 4.85 -14.91
C GLU A 336 -7.57 3.47 -15.31
N GLY A 337 -7.14 2.43 -14.58
CA GLY A 337 -7.56 1.06 -14.81
C GLY A 337 -9.01 0.81 -14.42
#